data_e9d73406d54ce2e338d82679b5085e0c
#
_entry.id   e9d73406d54ce2e338d82679b5085e0c
#
_cell.length_a   1.000
_cell.length_b   1.000
_cell.length_c   1.000
_cell.angle_alpha   90.00
_cell.angle_beta   90.00
_cell.angle_gamma   90.00
#
_symmetry.space_group_name_H-M   'P 1'
#
loop_
_entity.id
_entity.type
_entity.pdbx_description
1 polymer ?
#
loop_
_entity_poly.entity_id
_entity_poly.type
_entity_poly.pdbx_seq_one_letter_code
_entity_poly.pdbx_strand_id
1 'polypeptide(L)'
;MNEIKQFRSATPVITREAEDAARARLLRAMHEPAPEPVRRRAPRVPRLAWRLVVAGAAAVVLVAGLEVVQSDGRPGTVAVANVQELGERAAKSVEGDPHDPYAAYKRTPSPGQWLYVKETIAPLLNEPHPEVDRDSRMTRETWQSLDGKQTALDDGEGKLIIEEARPDITAADLAKSPVTPEESLARVVAVVDATPASPFDDGASRQQRVFQAISQLMREQALTPEVRAALFRALPMIEGVTVKQDAVDATGRRGVALAYTGQWERSEIVLSSDDYRFLGTYREAIADRTLETITVKAGTPLSWTAQLETKLVDKPGHRP
;
A
#
# COMPACT_ATOMS: atom_id res chain seq x y z
N MET A 1 21.76 -27.52 -18.63
CA MET A 1 22.23 -26.54 -19.64
C MET A 1 21.60 -26.70 -21.02
N ASN A 2 20.67 -27.65 -21.24
CA ASN A 2 19.97 -27.86 -22.52
C ASN A 2 18.60 -27.18 -22.62
N GLU A 3 17.94 -26.83 -21.51
CA GLU A 3 16.59 -26.22 -21.51
C GLU A 3 16.59 -24.76 -21.95
N ILE A 4 17.64 -23.99 -21.62
CA ILE A 4 17.77 -22.58 -22.07
C ILE A 4 17.96 -22.49 -23.61
N LYS A 5 18.50 -23.54 -24.25
CA LYS A 5 18.61 -23.59 -25.71
C LYS A 5 17.28 -23.89 -26.41
N GLN A 6 16.39 -24.66 -25.75
CA GLN A 6 15.06 -24.95 -26.30
C GLN A 6 14.12 -23.74 -26.22
N PHE A 7 14.24 -22.91 -25.16
CA PHE A 7 13.42 -21.70 -25.04
C PHE A 7 13.76 -20.65 -26.11
N ARG A 8 15.03 -20.57 -26.54
CA ARG A 8 15.44 -19.67 -27.63
C ARG A 8 15.01 -20.12 -29.03
N SER A 9 14.69 -21.39 -29.23
CA SER A 9 14.25 -21.89 -30.53
C SER A 9 12.75 -21.76 -30.77
N ALA A 10 11.94 -21.47 -29.73
CA ALA A 10 10.49 -21.28 -29.81
C ALA A 10 10.07 -19.81 -29.93
N THR A 11 11.00 -18.84 -29.86
CA THR A 11 10.68 -17.43 -30.08
C THR A 11 10.43 -17.23 -31.58
N PRO A 12 9.21 -16.81 -32.01
CA PRO A 12 8.96 -16.58 -33.43
C PRO A 12 9.93 -15.48 -33.93
N VAL A 13 10.67 -15.80 -34.98
CA VAL A 13 11.56 -14.83 -35.63
C VAL A 13 10.66 -13.74 -36.20
N ILE A 14 10.80 -12.51 -35.69
CA ILE A 14 10.10 -11.36 -36.22
C ILE A 14 10.47 -11.25 -37.71
N THR A 15 9.50 -11.41 -38.58
CA THR A 15 9.72 -11.29 -40.02
C THR A 15 9.97 -9.84 -40.36
N ARG A 16 10.82 -9.61 -41.38
CA ARG A 16 11.12 -8.25 -41.88
C ARG A 16 9.85 -7.46 -42.19
N GLU A 17 8.82 -8.12 -42.71
CA GLU A 17 7.50 -7.53 -42.98
C GLU A 17 6.80 -7.04 -41.71
N ALA A 18 6.90 -7.78 -40.59
CA ALA A 18 6.33 -7.38 -39.31
C ALA A 18 7.09 -6.19 -38.72
N GLU A 19 8.38 -6.15 -38.88
CA GLU A 19 9.25 -5.04 -38.46
C GLU A 19 8.98 -3.76 -39.28
N ASP A 20 8.84 -3.88 -40.59
CA ASP A 20 8.49 -2.77 -41.50
C ASP A 20 7.06 -2.25 -41.25
N ALA A 21 6.11 -3.13 -40.94
CA ALA A 21 4.74 -2.76 -40.60
C ALA A 21 4.67 -2.02 -39.25
N ALA A 22 5.43 -2.45 -38.24
CA ALA A 22 5.53 -1.78 -36.95
C ALA A 22 6.17 -0.39 -37.10
N ARG A 23 7.24 -0.29 -37.90
CA ARG A 23 7.93 0.97 -38.21
C ARG A 23 7.03 1.96 -38.96
N ALA A 24 6.24 1.47 -39.93
CA ALA A 24 5.27 2.28 -40.64
C ALA A 24 4.13 2.82 -39.75
N ARG A 25 3.66 2.02 -38.77
CA ARG A 25 2.66 2.45 -37.79
C ARG A 25 3.22 3.52 -36.85
N LEU A 26 4.47 3.35 -36.39
CA LEU A 26 5.13 4.33 -35.54
C LEU A 26 5.32 5.67 -36.26
N LEU A 27 5.81 5.64 -37.51
CA LEU A 27 5.97 6.84 -38.31
C LEU A 27 4.66 7.56 -38.63
N ARG A 28 3.56 6.81 -38.81
CA ARG A 28 2.23 7.38 -39.02
C ARG A 28 1.71 8.06 -37.74
N ALA A 29 1.88 7.42 -36.57
CA ALA A 29 1.51 7.99 -35.29
C ALA A 29 2.30 9.27 -34.93
N MET A 30 3.56 9.36 -35.36
CA MET A 30 4.38 10.56 -35.18
C MET A 30 3.99 11.73 -36.10
N HIS A 31 3.29 11.47 -37.22
CA HIS A 31 2.88 12.50 -38.19
C HIS A 31 1.39 12.84 -38.15
N GLU A 32 0.61 12.15 -37.34
CA GLU A 32 -0.82 12.49 -37.11
C GLU A 32 -0.89 13.69 -36.17
N PRO A 33 -1.47 14.83 -36.61
CA PRO A 33 -1.65 15.96 -35.71
C PRO A 33 -2.60 15.58 -34.58
N ALA A 34 -2.21 15.93 -33.35
CA ALA A 34 -3.01 15.67 -32.17
C ALA A 34 -4.46 16.19 -32.37
N PRO A 35 -5.50 15.42 -32.00
CA PRO A 35 -6.87 15.86 -32.13
C PRO A 35 -7.07 17.14 -31.31
N GLU A 36 -7.64 18.16 -31.94
CA GLU A 36 -7.93 19.44 -31.30
C GLU A 36 -8.83 19.22 -30.07
N PRO A 37 -8.52 19.85 -28.92
CA PRO A 37 -9.33 19.71 -27.72
C PRO A 37 -10.71 20.32 -27.96
N VAL A 38 -11.74 19.52 -27.90
CA VAL A 38 -13.14 19.94 -27.93
C VAL A 38 -13.39 20.90 -26.76
N ARG A 39 -13.44 22.19 -27.04
CA ARG A 39 -13.81 23.24 -26.06
C ARG A 39 -15.24 23.03 -25.59
N ARG A 40 -15.45 22.36 -24.48
CA ARG A 40 -16.72 22.38 -23.76
C ARG A 40 -16.89 23.75 -23.13
N ARG A 41 -17.93 24.49 -23.60
CA ARG A 41 -18.33 25.79 -23.01
C ARG A 41 -18.75 25.56 -21.55
N ALA A 42 -18.00 26.14 -20.63
CA ALA A 42 -18.40 26.21 -19.23
C ALA A 42 -19.59 27.18 -19.03
N PRO A 43 -20.56 26.85 -18.17
CA PRO A 43 -21.63 27.77 -17.82
C PRO A 43 -21.07 28.98 -17.06
N ARG A 44 -21.54 30.18 -17.47
CA ARG A 44 -21.20 31.45 -16.83
C ARG A 44 -21.88 31.55 -15.47
N VAL A 45 -21.08 31.55 -14.39
CA VAL A 45 -21.57 31.92 -13.05
C VAL A 45 -21.26 33.40 -12.81
N PRO A 46 -22.21 34.19 -12.29
CA PRO A 46 -22.01 35.64 -12.10
C PRO A 46 -21.04 35.92 -10.98
N ARG A 47 -20.10 36.83 -11.25
CA ARG A 47 -19.12 37.33 -10.30
C ARG A 47 -19.81 38.23 -9.28
N LEU A 48 -19.87 37.78 -8.02
CA LEU A 48 -20.10 38.71 -6.91
C LEU A 48 -18.74 38.97 -6.22
N ALA A 49 -18.41 40.23 -6.23
CA ALA A 49 -17.16 40.74 -5.66
C ALA A 49 -17.16 40.65 -4.14
N TRP A 50 -16.08 40.09 -3.56
CA TRP A 50 -15.69 40.35 -2.16
C TRP A 50 -14.22 40.77 -2.13
N ARG A 51 -14.05 42.08 -1.92
CA ARG A 51 -12.79 42.68 -1.46
C ARG A 51 -12.75 42.57 0.06
N LEU A 52 -11.67 42.08 0.64
CA LEU A 52 -11.13 42.50 1.96
C LEU A 52 -9.71 41.94 2.11
N VAL A 53 -8.77 42.75 1.97
CA VAL A 53 -7.79 43.36 2.91
C VAL A 53 -6.86 42.33 3.59
N VAL A 54 -5.59 42.46 3.17
CA VAL A 54 -4.37 41.87 3.78
C VAL A 54 -3.99 42.70 5.00
N ALA A 55 -3.71 42.02 6.12
CA ALA A 55 -2.72 42.47 7.09
C ALA A 55 -2.27 41.28 7.97
N GLY A 56 -0.97 41.14 8.04
CA GLY A 56 -0.18 40.10 8.60
C GLY A 56 -0.28 39.83 10.09
N ALA A 57 0.22 38.69 10.44
CA ALA A 57 1.21 38.45 11.53
C ALA A 57 1.30 36.93 11.75
N ALA A 58 2.52 36.42 11.77
CA ALA A 58 2.84 35.06 12.20
C ALA A 58 2.48 34.91 13.69
N ALA A 59 1.64 33.91 13.98
CA ALA A 59 1.52 33.38 15.34
C ALA A 59 1.30 31.87 15.20
N VAL A 60 2.30 31.12 15.61
CA VAL A 60 2.17 29.68 15.89
C VAL A 60 1.23 29.55 17.09
N VAL A 61 0.00 29.16 16.84
CA VAL A 61 -0.92 28.75 17.92
C VAL A 61 -1.23 27.28 17.70
N LEU A 62 -0.68 26.45 18.57
CA LEU A 62 -1.18 25.12 18.86
C LEU A 62 -2.60 25.27 19.42
N VAL A 63 -3.60 25.21 18.57
CA VAL A 63 -4.98 25.08 19.00
C VAL A 63 -5.39 23.63 18.78
N ALA A 64 -5.53 22.92 19.90
CA ALA A 64 -6.36 21.74 19.96
C ALA A 64 -7.81 22.14 19.62
N GLY A 65 -8.16 22.10 18.35
CA GLY A 65 -9.51 22.41 17.87
C GLY A 65 -10.34 21.13 17.86
N LEU A 66 -11.21 21.00 18.85
CA LEU A 66 -12.37 20.12 18.79
C LEU A 66 -13.32 20.66 17.72
N GLU A 67 -13.23 20.20 16.50
CA GLU A 67 -14.33 20.32 15.55
C GLU A 67 -15.29 19.16 15.78
N VAL A 68 -16.38 19.44 16.45
CA VAL A 68 -17.55 18.58 16.51
C VAL A 68 -18.24 18.65 15.13
N VAL A 69 -17.90 17.73 14.25
CA VAL A 69 -18.67 17.48 13.02
C VAL A 69 -19.91 16.71 13.42
N GLN A 70 -21.07 17.37 13.37
CA GLN A 70 -22.36 16.70 13.43
C GLN A 70 -22.49 15.75 12.24
N SER A 71 -22.37 14.45 12.49
CA SER A 71 -22.63 13.42 11.49
C SER A 71 -24.07 12.94 11.58
N ASP A 72 -24.71 12.88 10.43
CA ASP A 72 -26.06 12.36 10.23
C ASP A 72 -26.21 10.93 10.79
N GLY A 73 -26.94 10.81 11.89
CA GLY A 73 -27.81 9.71 12.31
C GLY A 73 -27.31 8.25 12.26
N ARG A 74 -25.98 7.95 12.29
CA ARG A 74 -25.45 6.60 12.46
C ARG A 74 -24.82 6.46 13.85
N PRO A 75 -24.84 5.25 14.50
CA PRO A 75 -24.18 5.06 15.79
C PRO A 75 -22.71 5.47 15.66
N GLY A 76 -22.33 6.51 16.42
CA GLY A 76 -21.18 7.32 16.20
C GLY A 76 -19.87 6.54 16.31
N THR A 77 -19.12 6.51 15.25
CA THR A 77 -17.67 6.37 15.27
C THR A 77 -17.10 7.55 16.06
N VAL A 78 -16.56 7.29 17.24
CA VAL A 78 -15.85 8.31 18.02
C VAL A 78 -14.63 8.73 17.18
N ALA A 79 -14.58 9.99 16.79
CA ALA A 79 -13.43 10.52 16.07
C ALA A 79 -12.14 10.22 16.86
N VAL A 80 -11.15 9.61 16.18
CA VAL A 80 -9.87 9.31 16.82
C VAL A 80 -9.09 10.59 16.95
N ALA A 81 -8.81 11.01 18.19
CA ALA A 81 -8.25 12.31 18.48
C ALA A 81 -6.75 12.41 18.18
N ASN A 82 -6.02 11.29 18.22
CA ASN A 82 -4.57 11.31 18.04
C ASN A 82 -4.00 9.97 17.54
N VAL A 83 -2.74 9.99 17.12
CA VAL A 83 -2.01 8.85 16.55
C VAL A 83 -1.84 7.72 17.57
N GLN A 84 -1.55 8.04 18.84
CA GLN A 84 -1.37 7.04 19.90
C GLN A 84 -2.67 6.28 20.16
N GLU A 85 -3.78 7.00 20.21
CA GLU A 85 -5.09 6.39 20.39
C GLU A 85 -5.45 5.45 19.24
N LEU A 86 -5.18 5.86 17.99
CA LEU A 86 -5.43 5.02 16.83
C LEU A 86 -4.55 3.76 16.84
N GLY A 87 -3.26 3.90 17.13
CA GLY A 87 -2.34 2.79 17.26
C GLY A 87 -2.77 1.79 18.33
N GLU A 88 -3.22 2.29 19.50
CA GLU A 88 -3.70 1.44 20.60
C GLU A 88 -5.03 0.74 20.26
N ARG A 89 -5.96 1.42 19.59
CA ARG A 89 -7.23 0.80 19.15
C ARG A 89 -6.99 -0.29 18.13
N ALA A 90 -6.10 -0.05 17.16
CA ALA A 90 -5.70 -1.05 16.17
C ALA A 90 -5.00 -2.26 16.82
N ALA A 91 -4.13 -2.03 17.80
CA ALA A 91 -3.49 -3.11 18.55
C ALA A 91 -4.52 -3.98 19.31
N LYS A 92 -5.45 -3.35 20.01
CA LYS A 92 -6.53 -4.06 20.73
C LYS A 92 -7.46 -4.82 19.79
N SER A 93 -7.73 -4.29 18.61
CA SER A 93 -8.51 -4.99 17.58
C SER A 93 -7.84 -6.31 17.19
N VAL A 94 -6.54 -6.30 16.98
CA VAL A 94 -5.77 -7.51 16.64
C VAL A 94 -5.72 -8.50 17.80
N GLU A 95 -5.50 -8.04 19.03
CA GLU A 95 -5.45 -8.88 20.23
C GLU A 95 -6.78 -9.55 20.53
N GLY A 96 -7.90 -8.92 20.17
CA GLY A 96 -9.27 -9.39 20.41
C GLY A 96 -9.97 -10.02 19.20
N ASP A 97 -9.32 -10.11 18.05
CA ASP A 97 -9.94 -10.57 16.81
C ASP A 97 -10.15 -12.10 16.80
N PRO A 98 -11.39 -12.59 16.89
CA PRO A 98 -11.68 -14.02 16.81
C PRO A 98 -11.43 -14.59 15.40
N HIS A 99 -11.31 -13.72 14.38
CA HIS A 99 -11.05 -14.07 12.99
C HIS A 99 -9.58 -13.93 12.61
N ASP A 100 -8.71 -13.53 13.56
CA ASP A 100 -7.28 -13.52 13.32
C ASP A 100 -6.83 -14.92 12.86
N PRO A 101 -6.07 -15.04 11.76
CA PRO A 101 -5.68 -16.34 11.23
C PRO A 101 -4.91 -17.19 12.25
N TYR A 102 -4.28 -16.58 13.24
CA TYR A 102 -3.59 -17.29 14.32
C TYR A 102 -4.49 -17.61 15.54
N ALA A 103 -5.66 -16.97 15.66
CA ALA A 103 -6.57 -17.21 16.79
C ALA A 103 -7.09 -18.65 16.84
N ALA A 104 -7.29 -19.29 15.67
CA ALA A 104 -7.70 -20.69 15.57
C ALA A 104 -6.58 -21.67 15.98
N TYR A 105 -5.35 -21.23 15.95
CA TYR A 105 -4.18 -22.03 16.31
C TYR A 105 -3.76 -21.67 17.73
N LYS A 106 -4.27 -22.38 18.71
CA LYS A 106 -3.84 -22.30 20.12
C LYS A 106 -2.37 -22.70 20.34
N ARG A 107 -1.65 -23.01 19.27
CA ARG A 107 -0.25 -23.40 19.24
C ARG A 107 0.48 -22.60 18.15
N THR A 108 1.79 -22.45 18.32
CA THR A 108 2.67 -21.90 17.29
C THR A 108 2.41 -22.60 15.96
N PRO A 109 2.16 -21.85 14.87
CA PRO A 109 1.93 -22.43 13.56
C PRO A 109 3.07 -23.38 13.15
N SER A 110 2.73 -24.47 12.47
CA SER A 110 3.75 -25.42 12.00
C SER A 110 4.56 -24.83 10.85
N PRO A 111 5.87 -25.09 10.78
CA PRO A 111 6.74 -24.52 9.74
C PRO A 111 6.31 -24.82 8.30
N GLY A 112 5.52 -25.86 8.07
CA GLY A 112 5.01 -26.24 6.75
C GLY A 112 3.69 -25.56 6.34
N GLN A 113 3.12 -24.73 7.21
CA GLN A 113 1.89 -24.01 6.91
C GLN A 113 2.17 -22.73 6.14
N TRP A 114 1.09 -22.23 5.50
CA TRP A 114 1.13 -21.04 4.64
C TRP A 114 0.05 -20.05 5.07
N LEU A 115 0.36 -18.77 4.95
CA LEU A 115 -0.62 -17.70 5.04
C LEU A 115 -1.24 -17.50 3.66
N TYR A 116 -2.53 -17.78 3.54
CA TYR A 116 -3.32 -17.35 2.38
C TYR A 116 -3.80 -15.93 2.59
N VAL A 117 -3.60 -15.09 1.58
CA VAL A 117 -4.09 -13.72 1.53
C VAL A 117 -4.85 -13.51 0.23
N LYS A 118 -6.09 -13.08 0.35
CA LYS A 118 -6.90 -12.59 -0.77
C LYS A 118 -7.07 -11.09 -0.64
N GLU A 119 -6.68 -10.38 -1.66
CA GLU A 119 -6.78 -8.93 -1.69
C GLU A 119 -7.33 -8.41 -3.02
N THR A 120 -7.99 -7.27 -2.98
CA THR A 120 -8.26 -6.46 -4.17
C THR A 120 -7.12 -5.46 -4.30
N ILE A 121 -6.59 -5.34 -5.51
CA ILE A 121 -5.59 -4.34 -5.86
C ILE A 121 -6.09 -3.54 -7.07
N ALA A 122 -5.78 -2.26 -7.09
CA ALA A 122 -5.88 -1.48 -8.30
C ALA A 122 -4.58 -1.71 -9.10
N PRO A 123 -4.67 -2.16 -10.37
CA PRO A 123 -3.49 -2.48 -11.15
C PRO A 123 -2.67 -1.24 -11.46
N LEU A 124 -1.35 -1.40 -11.47
CA LEU A 124 -0.44 -0.36 -11.91
C LEU A 124 -0.40 -0.36 -13.44
N LEU A 125 -0.72 0.75 -14.05
CA LEU A 125 -0.50 1.02 -15.48
C LEU A 125 0.95 1.46 -15.64
N ASN A 126 1.69 0.83 -16.54
CA ASN A 126 3.12 1.14 -16.75
C ASN A 126 3.36 2.10 -17.90
N GLU A 127 2.36 2.37 -18.75
CA GLU A 127 2.48 3.24 -19.92
C GLU A 127 1.25 4.15 -20.06
N PRO A 128 1.45 5.42 -20.41
CA PRO A 128 2.74 6.12 -20.61
C PRO A 128 3.41 6.55 -19.30
N HIS A 129 2.72 6.46 -18.16
CA HIS A 129 3.20 6.83 -16.83
C HIS A 129 2.75 5.80 -15.80
N PRO A 130 3.57 5.50 -14.78
CA PRO A 130 3.17 4.61 -13.70
C PRO A 130 2.08 5.29 -12.87
N GLU A 131 0.86 4.83 -13.02
CA GLU A 131 -0.27 5.22 -12.20
C GLU A 131 -1.14 4.01 -11.90
N VAL A 132 -1.85 4.06 -10.80
CA VAL A 132 -2.82 3.03 -10.47
C VAL A 132 -4.14 3.33 -11.19
N ASP A 133 -4.63 2.38 -11.97
CA ASP A 133 -5.95 2.47 -12.57
C ASP A 133 -7.02 2.45 -11.47
N ARG A 134 -7.63 3.63 -11.23
CA ARG A 134 -8.67 3.77 -10.20
C ARG A 134 -9.99 3.12 -10.56
N ASP A 135 -10.22 2.86 -11.84
CA ASP A 135 -11.48 2.30 -12.34
C ASP A 135 -11.41 0.78 -12.45
N SER A 136 -10.23 0.23 -12.58
CA SER A 136 -10.01 -1.22 -12.62
C SER A 136 -9.69 -1.77 -11.23
N ARG A 137 -10.18 -2.98 -11.00
CA ARG A 137 -9.89 -3.77 -9.80
C ARG A 137 -9.60 -5.20 -10.21
N MET A 138 -8.55 -5.75 -9.63
CA MET A 138 -8.27 -7.17 -9.77
C MET A 138 -8.15 -7.82 -8.39
N THR A 139 -8.58 -9.06 -8.31
CA THR A 139 -8.37 -9.88 -7.12
C THR A 139 -7.07 -10.64 -7.28
N ARG A 140 -6.22 -10.56 -6.26
CA ARG A 140 -4.98 -11.31 -6.17
C ARG A 140 -5.05 -12.27 -4.99
N GLU A 141 -4.62 -13.48 -5.21
CA GLU A 141 -4.47 -14.50 -4.18
C GLU A 141 -3.01 -14.88 -4.07
N THR A 142 -2.49 -14.84 -2.86
CA THR A 142 -1.10 -15.18 -2.57
C THR A 142 -1.03 -16.11 -1.38
N TRP A 143 -0.01 -16.96 -1.36
CA TRP A 143 0.33 -17.83 -0.24
C TRP A 143 1.76 -17.54 0.14
N GLN A 144 2.00 -17.31 1.41
CA GLN A 144 3.33 -17.09 1.94
C GLN A 144 3.66 -18.17 2.97
N SER A 145 4.82 -18.81 2.83
CA SER A 145 5.30 -19.74 3.85
C SER A 145 5.53 -19.02 5.17
N LEU A 146 5.19 -19.67 6.29
CA LEU A 146 5.30 -19.02 7.61
C LEU A 146 6.75 -18.74 8.02
N ASP A 147 7.72 -19.41 7.40
CA ASP A 147 9.14 -19.10 7.57
C ASP A 147 9.62 -17.93 6.71
N GLY A 148 8.73 -17.36 5.88
CA GLY A 148 8.97 -16.22 5.02
C GLY A 148 9.87 -16.51 3.80
N LYS A 149 10.22 -17.77 3.53
CA LYS A 149 11.18 -18.11 2.47
C LYS A 149 10.58 -18.37 1.10
N GLN A 150 9.27 -18.55 1.03
CA GLN A 150 8.58 -18.85 -0.21
C GLN A 150 7.29 -18.04 -0.31
N THR A 151 7.00 -17.59 -1.52
CA THR A 151 5.71 -17.00 -1.90
C THR A 151 5.15 -17.78 -3.08
N ALA A 152 3.87 -18.08 -3.04
CA ALA A 152 3.16 -18.67 -4.16
C ALA A 152 2.05 -17.73 -4.63
N LEU A 153 1.83 -17.69 -5.93
CA LEU A 153 0.78 -16.90 -6.57
C LEU A 153 0.17 -17.70 -7.73
N ASP A 154 -1.09 -17.41 -8.02
CA ASP A 154 -1.78 -17.93 -9.20
C ASP A 154 -1.38 -17.06 -10.40
N ASP A 155 -0.98 -17.69 -11.51
CA ASP A 155 -0.57 -16.98 -12.75
C ASP A 155 -1.77 -16.40 -13.54
N GLY A 156 -2.99 -16.58 -13.04
CA GLY A 156 -4.23 -16.16 -13.70
C GLY A 156 -4.81 -17.24 -14.64
N GLU A 157 -4.07 -18.31 -14.92
CA GLU A 157 -4.50 -19.47 -15.69
C GLU A 157 -4.76 -20.70 -14.81
N GLY A 158 -4.67 -20.50 -13.47
CA GLY A 158 -4.88 -21.55 -12.46
C GLY A 158 -3.63 -22.37 -12.16
N LYS A 159 -2.47 -22.00 -12.68
CA LYS A 159 -1.19 -22.60 -12.33
C LYS A 159 -0.55 -21.83 -11.19
N LEU A 160 -0.12 -22.56 -10.19
CA LEU A 160 0.58 -22.00 -9.04
C LEU A 160 2.06 -21.83 -9.35
N ILE A 161 2.55 -20.61 -9.23
CA ILE A 161 3.97 -20.27 -9.30
C ILE A 161 4.48 -20.15 -7.88
N ILE A 162 5.53 -20.88 -7.52
CA ILE A 162 6.18 -20.80 -6.21
C ILE A 162 7.58 -20.21 -6.42
N GLU A 163 7.87 -19.12 -5.72
CA GLU A 163 9.13 -18.40 -5.81
C GLU A 163 9.81 -18.34 -4.45
N GLU A 164 11.15 -18.30 -4.46
CA GLU A 164 11.92 -17.99 -3.26
C GLU A 164 11.68 -16.53 -2.87
N ALA A 165 11.26 -16.32 -1.63
CA ALA A 165 11.20 -15.01 -1.01
C ALA A 165 12.44 -14.79 -0.15
N ARG A 166 13.00 -13.61 -0.20
CA ARG A 166 14.16 -13.20 0.62
C ARG A 166 13.87 -11.86 1.27
N PRO A 167 12.90 -11.82 2.20
CA PRO A 167 12.61 -10.58 2.90
C PRO A 167 13.78 -10.17 3.76
N ASP A 168 14.08 -8.88 3.81
CA ASP A 168 15.15 -8.33 4.66
C ASP A 168 14.86 -8.57 6.16
N ILE A 169 13.58 -8.67 6.54
CA ILE A 169 13.13 -9.03 7.88
C ILE A 169 11.94 -9.99 7.79
N THR A 170 11.95 -11.03 8.60
CA THR A 170 10.88 -12.05 8.62
C THR A 170 9.95 -11.86 9.83
N ALA A 171 8.76 -12.46 9.75
CA ALA A 171 7.85 -12.57 10.90
C ALA A 171 8.54 -13.23 12.10
N ALA A 172 9.40 -14.25 11.87
CA ALA A 172 10.16 -14.92 12.91
C ALA A 172 11.20 -14.00 13.58
N ASP A 173 11.82 -13.08 12.83
CA ASP A 173 12.73 -12.09 13.41
C ASP A 173 12.00 -11.12 14.32
N LEU A 174 10.80 -10.69 13.94
CA LEU A 174 9.95 -9.82 14.75
C LEU A 174 9.39 -10.53 15.99
N ALA A 175 9.16 -11.82 15.91
CA ALA A 175 8.64 -12.63 17.04
C ALA A 175 9.69 -12.98 18.09
N LYS A 176 10.97 -12.63 17.89
CA LYS A 176 12.01 -12.81 18.92
C LYS A 176 11.68 -11.99 20.15
N SER A 177 11.80 -12.64 21.35
CA SER A 177 11.53 -11.97 22.63
C SER A 177 12.64 -10.94 22.97
N PRO A 178 12.28 -9.80 23.60
CA PRO A 178 10.92 -9.36 23.91
C PRO A 178 10.18 -8.79 22.69
N VAL A 179 8.87 -9.01 22.61
CA VAL A 179 8.00 -8.42 21.60
C VAL A 179 7.31 -7.20 22.22
N THR A 180 7.98 -6.06 22.13
CA THR A 180 7.44 -4.76 22.56
C THR A 180 7.39 -3.79 21.39
N PRO A 181 6.64 -2.69 21.48
CA PRO A 181 6.63 -1.67 20.43
C PRO A 181 8.02 -1.14 20.10
N GLU A 182 8.81 -0.86 21.13
CA GLU A 182 10.17 -0.31 21.02
C GLU A 182 11.11 -1.30 20.33
N GLU A 183 11.11 -2.56 20.76
CA GLU A 183 11.95 -3.60 20.17
C GLU A 183 11.54 -3.95 18.74
N SER A 184 10.25 -4.00 18.48
CA SER A 184 9.72 -4.23 17.13
C SER A 184 10.14 -3.10 16.19
N LEU A 185 10.00 -1.85 16.63
CA LEU A 185 10.48 -0.68 15.88
C LEU A 185 11.99 -0.72 15.66
N ALA A 186 12.77 -1.02 16.70
CA ALA A 186 14.22 -1.09 16.61
C ALA A 186 14.69 -2.12 15.58
N ARG A 187 14.04 -3.28 15.51
CA ARG A 187 14.35 -4.32 14.51
C ARG A 187 14.07 -3.86 13.10
N VAL A 188 12.90 -3.23 12.85
CA VAL A 188 12.57 -2.68 11.53
C VAL A 188 13.55 -1.58 11.15
N VAL A 189 13.86 -0.68 12.07
CA VAL A 189 14.83 0.40 11.88
C VAL A 189 16.21 -0.14 11.52
N ALA A 190 16.70 -1.17 12.21
CA ALA A 190 18.01 -1.76 11.95
C ALA A 190 18.10 -2.34 10.52
N VAL A 191 17.02 -2.95 10.04
CA VAL A 191 16.95 -3.46 8.67
C VAL A 191 16.91 -2.32 7.65
N VAL A 192 16.07 -1.32 7.88
CA VAL A 192 15.98 -0.14 6.99
C VAL A 192 17.32 0.59 6.88
N ASP A 193 18.08 0.68 7.98
CA ASP A 193 19.39 1.31 7.99
C ASP A 193 20.46 0.45 7.28
N ALA A 194 20.33 -0.87 7.31
CA ALA A 194 21.24 -1.79 6.64
C ALA A 194 20.95 -1.94 5.12
N THR A 195 19.71 -1.67 4.70
CA THR A 195 19.27 -1.83 3.31
C THR A 195 19.50 -0.53 2.54
N PRO A 196 20.29 -0.54 1.45
CA PRO A 196 20.46 0.63 0.59
C PRO A 196 19.10 1.15 0.10
N ALA A 197 18.95 2.46 0.03
CA ALA A 197 17.76 3.06 -0.54
C ALA A 197 17.62 2.65 -2.02
N SER A 198 16.44 2.20 -2.40
CA SER A 198 16.09 1.96 -3.80
C SER A 198 16.08 3.30 -4.57
N PRO A 199 16.34 3.31 -5.89
CA PRO A 199 16.12 4.51 -6.70
C PRO A 199 14.70 5.09 -6.59
N PHE A 200 13.71 4.25 -6.28
CA PHE A 200 12.34 4.69 -6.01
C PHE A 200 12.19 5.36 -4.64
N ASP A 201 13.11 5.10 -3.69
CA ASP A 201 13.14 5.70 -2.35
C ASP A 201 13.98 6.98 -2.31
N ASP A 202 14.54 7.42 -3.44
CA ASP A 202 15.35 8.63 -3.52
C ASP A 202 14.56 9.83 -2.95
N GLY A 203 15.15 10.52 -1.97
CA GLY A 203 14.49 11.59 -1.22
C GLY A 203 13.52 11.12 -0.12
N ALA A 204 13.29 9.82 0.07
CA ALA A 204 12.52 9.34 1.21
C ALA A 204 13.34 9.47 2.51
N SER A 205 12.72 10.05 3.54
CA SER A 205 13.34 10.10 4.86
C SER A 205 13.45 8.70 5.46
N ARG A 206 14.35 8.54 6.45
CA ARG A 206 14.44 7.29 7.22
C ARG A 206 13.09 6.91 7.83
N GLN A 207 12.39 7.87 8.41
CA GLN A 207 11.07 7.67 9.01
C GLN A 207 10.04 7.19 7.99
N GLN A 208 10.05 7.75 6.78
CA GLN A 208 9.19 7.29 5.69
C GLN A 208 9.48 5.85 5.31
N ARG A 209 10.74 5.47 5.16
CA ARG A 209 11.15 4.09 4.84
C ARG A 209 10.75 3.11 5.94
N VAL A 210 10.89 3.50 7.21
CA VAL A 210 10.44 2.68 8.36
C VAL A 210 8.92 2.50 8.35
N PHE A 211 8.16 3.56 8.12
CA PHE A 211 6.70 3.47 8.00
C PHE A 211 6.27 2.55 6.85
N GLN A 212 6.90 2.67 5.69
CA GLN A 212 6.63 1.83 4.52
C GLN A 212 7.00 0.35 4.77
N ALA A 213 8.13 0.09 5.43
CA ALA A 213 8.52 -1.27 5.82
C ALA A 213 7.49 -1.91 6.75
N ILE A 214 6.99 -1.19 7.77
CA ILE A 214 5.91 -1.69 8.64
C ILE A 214 4.62 -1.92 7.84
N SER A 215 4.26 -1.01 6.95
CA SER A 215 3.08 -1.15 6.08
C SER A 215 3.16 -2.41 5.23
N GLN A 216 4.30 -2.69 4.63
CA GLN A 216 4.55 -3.89 3.85
C GLN A 216 4.51 -5.17 4.71
N LEU A 217 5.13 -5.16 5.87
CA LEU A 217 5.08 -6.28 6.82
C LEU A 217 3.64 -6.62 7.20
N MET A 218 2.83 -5.61 7.52
CA MET A 218 1.42 -5.80 7.88
C MET A 218 0.58 -6.42 6.76
N ARG A 219 0.93 -6.12 5.52
CA ARG A 219 0.21 -6.59 4.33
C ARG A 219 0.67 -7.98 3.88
N GLU A 220 1.98 -8.25 3.92
CA GLU A 220 2.59 -9.36 3.20
C GLU A 220 3.10 -10.48 4.11
N GLN A 221 3.28 -10.22 5.42
CA GLN A 221 3.87 -11.20 6.33
C GLN A 221 2.84 -11.87 7.25
N ALA A 222 3.10 -13.13 7.54
CA ALA A 222 2.34 -13.92 8.50
C ALA A 222 2.70 -13.53 9.95
N LEU A 223 2.38 -12.30 10.33
CA LEU A 223 2.68 -11.76 11.65
C LEU A 223 1.72 -12.33 12.71
N THR A 224 2.25 -12.77 13.85
CA THR A 224 1.42 -13.14 14.99
C THR A 224 0.64 -11.94 15.53
N PRO A 225 -0.51 -12.15 16.22
CA PRO A 225 -1.28 -11.05 16.83
C PRO A 225 -0.43 -10.16 17.73
N GLU A 226 0.47 -10.76 18.53
CA GLU A 226 1.39 -10.05 19.42
C GLU A 226 2.33 -9.10 18.64
N VAL A 227 2.93 -9.59 17.56
CA VAL A 227 3.82 -8.77 16.69
C VAL A 227 3.03 -7.67 15.99
N ARG A 228 1.85 -7.97 15.47
CA ARG A 228 0.98 -6.97 14.81
C ARG A 228 0.57 -5.89 15.78
N ALA A 229 0.16 -6.25 16.99
CA ALA A 229 -0.20 -5.31 18.03
C ALA A 229 0.99 -4.42 18.44
N ALA A 230 2.18 -5.01 18.59
CA ALA A 230 3.39 -4.26 18.88
C ALA A 230 3.74 -3.26 17.75
N LEU A 231 3.61 -3.65 16.49
CA LEU A 231 3.84 -2.77 15.34
C LEU A 231 2.80 -1.63 15.28
N PHE A 232 1.51 -1.89 15.57
CA PHE A 232 0.51 -0.83 15.63
C PHE A 232 0.82 0.19 16.72
N ARG A 233 1.31 -0.25 17.89
CA ARG A 233 1.76 0.64 18.97
C ARG A 233 3.08 1.33 18.64
N ALA A 234 3.90 0.76 17.77
CA ALA A 234 5.17 1.34 17.33
C ALA A 234 4.98 2.48 16.30
N LEU A 235 3.96 2.41 15.44
CA LEU A 235 3.70 3.43 14.40
C LEU A 235 3.63 4.85 14.96
N PRO A 236 2.95 5.14 16.09
CA PRO A 236 2.95 6.46 16.71
C PRO A 236 4.31 6.97 17.18
N MET A 237 5.30 6.08 17.37
CA MET A 237 6.66 6.45 17.79
C MET A 237 7.50 6.97 16.62
N ILE A 238 7.05 6.81 15.39
CA ILE A 238 7.68 7.34 14.19
C ILE A 238 7.30 8.81 14.06
N GLU A 239 8.29 9.69 14.14
CA GLU A 239 8.08 11.13 13.95
C GLU A 239 7.46 11.43 12.58
N GLY A 240 6.40 12.24 12.54
CA GLY A 240 5.70 12.62 11.32
C GLY A 240 4.52 11.73 10.94
N VAL A 241 4.24 10.65 11.69
CA VAL A 241 3.01 9.89 11.52
C VAL A 241 1.82 10.69 12.02
N THR A 242 0.75 10.70 11.26
CA THR A 242 -0.48 11.45 11.51
C THR A 242 -1.72 10.54 11.35
N VAL A 243 -2.87 11.02 11.82
CA VAL A 243 -4.16 10.39 11.56
C VAL A 243 -4.81 11.07 10.36
N LYS A 244 -5.27 10.28 9.38
CA LYS A 244 -6.10 10.74 8.29
C LYS A 244 -7.52 10.18 8.46
N GLN A 245 -8.48 11.06 8.58
CA GLN A 245 -9.90 10.70 8.56
C GLN A 245 -10.35 10.40 7.11
N ASP A 246 -11.47 9.71 6.95
CA ASP A 246 -12.08 9.42 5.65
C ASP A 246 -11.15 8.68 4.65
N ALA A 247 -10.27 7.82 5.17
CA ALA A 247 -9.47 6.93 4.35
C ALA A 247 -10.37 5.89 3.67
N VAL A 248 -9.98 5.45 2.46
CA VAL A 248 -10.77 4.49 1.67
C VAL A 248 -9.84 3.43 1.10
N ASP A 249 -10.19 2.17 1.26
CA ASP A 249 -9.47 1.06 0.63
C ASP A 249 -9.87 0.83 -0.83
N ALA A 250 -9.20 -0.10 -1.52
CA ALA A 250 -9.43 -0.37 -2.94
C ALA A 250 -10.83 -0.94 -3.26
N THR A 251 -11.62 -1.35 -2.27
CA THR A 251 -13.02 -1.78 -2.45
C THR A 251 -14.04 -0.69 -2.11
N GLY A 252 -13.57 0.49 -1.67
CA GLY A 252 -14.44 1.60 -1.29
C GLY A 252 -14.89 1.55 0.17
N ARG A 253 -14.36 0.63 1.01
CA ARG A 253 -14.66 0.62 2.44
C ARG A 253 -14.01 1.84 3.09
N ARG A 254 -14.83 2.59 3.82
CA ARG A 254 -14.36 3.78 4.55
C ARG A 254 -13.71 3.38 5.85
N GLY A 255 -12.74 4.18 6.27
CA GLY A 255 -12.02 3.98 7.50
C GLY A 255 -11.21 5.20 7.92
N VAL A 256 -10.29 4.97 8.82
CA VAL A 256 -9.30 5.92 9.30
C VAL A 256 -7.91 5.38 8.98
N ALA A 257 -6.93 6.23 8.75
CA ALA A 257 -5.58 5.75 8.46
C ALA A 257 -4.53 6.36 9.39
N LEU A 258 -3.51 5.53 9.69
CA LEU A 258 -2.20 6.01 10.06
C LEU A 258 -1.48 6.39 8.77
N ALA A 259 -1.01 7.62 8.67
CA ALA A 259 -0.44 8.17 7.47
C ALA A 259 0.93 8.81 7.71
N TYR A 260 1.83 8.63 6.76
CA TYR A 260 3.10 9.35 6.71
C TYR A 260 3.17 10.16 5.43
N THR A 261 3.45 11.45 5.56
CA THR A 261 3.60 12.38 4.43
C THR A 261 5.06 12.73 4.27
N GLY A 262 5.66 12.22 3.20
CA GLY A 262 7.05 12.54 2.82
C GLY A 262 7.12 13.77 1.91
N GLN A 263 8.25 13.94 1.23
CA GLN A 263 8.46 15.09 0.35
C GLN A 263 7.62 15.03 -0.93
N TRP A 264 7.44 13.84 -1.50
CA TRP A 264 6.74 13.67 -2.77
C TRP A 264 5.61 12.62 -2.73
N GLU A 265 5.54 11.85 -1.66
CA GLU A 265 4.61 10.74 -1.52
C GLU A 265 3.97 10.73 -0.12
N ARG A 266 2.69 10.36 -0.07
CA ARG A 266 1.97 10.01 1.15
C ARG A 266 1.66 8.53 1.14
N SER A 267 1.93 7.86 2.26
CA SER A 267 1.63 6.44 2.49
C SER A 267 0.63 6.31 3.64
N GLU A 268 -0.34 5.40 3.50
CA GLU A 268 -1.45 5.21 4.44
C GLU A 268 -1.63 3.73 4.77
N ILE A 269 -1.81 3.41 6.04
CA ILE A 269 -2.32 2.13 6.55
C ILE A 269 -3.78 2.36 6.89
N VAL A 270 -4.68 1.79 6.09
CA VAL A 270 -6.13 2.00 6.21
C VAL A 270 -6.72 0.98 7.19
N LEU A 271 -7.44 1.48 8.17
CA LEU A 271 -8.10 0.73 9.23
C LEU A 271 -9.62 0.96 9.16
N SER A 272 -10.41 -0.04 9.51
CA SER A 272 -11.86 0.09 9.64
C SER A 272 -12.22 1.13 10.70
N SER A 273 -13.21 1.95 10.44
CA SER A 273 -13.73 2.91 11.42
C SER A 273 -14.50 2.26 12.56
N ASP A 274 -14.99 1.03 12.35
CA ASP A 274 -15.88 0.35 13.28
C ASP A 274 -15.10 -0.48 14.32
N ASP A 275 -14.09 -1.22 13.88
CA ASP A 275 -13.36 -2.18 14.69
C ASP A 275 -11.82 -2.02 14.60
N TYR A 276 -11.32 -1.04 13.86
CA TYR A 276 -9.89 -0.71 13.68
C TYR A 276 -9.04 -1.85 13.09
N ARG A 277 -9.66 -2.87 12.51
CA ARG A 277 -8.92 -3.91 11.79
C ARG A 277 -8.27 -3.36 10.53
N PHE A 278 -7.19 -3.97 10.12
CA PHE A 278 -6.49 -3.62 8.88
C PHE A 278 -7.39 -3.87 7.66
N LEU A 279 -7.57 -2.86 6.82
CA LEU A 279 -8.33 -2.93 5.57
C LEU A 279 -7.43 -3.00 4.35
N GLY A 280 -6.30 -2.33 4.35
CA GLY A 280 -5.41 -2.25 3.21
C GLY A 280 -4.43 -1.08 3.31
N THR A 281 -3.82 -0.74 2.18
CA THR A 281 -2.85 0.35 2.07
C THR A 281 -3.17 1.26 0.89
N TYR A 282 -2.75 2.52 1.01
CA TYR A 282 -2.83 3.50 -0.08
C TYR A 282 -1.54 4.30 -0.15
N ARG A 283 -1.07 4.57 -1.37
CA ARG A 283 0.06 5.48 -1.62
C ARG A 283 -0.28 6.42 -2.75
N GLU A 284 0.14 7.67 -2.65
CA GLU A 284 -0.16 8.73 -3.60
C GLU A 284 1.01 9.70 -3.72
N ALA A 285 1.34 10.10 -4.93
CA ALA A 285 2.24 11.22 -5.16
C ALA A 285 1.57 12.53 -4.71
N ILE A 286 2.23 13.29 -3.86
CA ILE A 286 1.75 14.61 -3.37
C ILE A 286 2.48 15.79 -4.01
N ALA A 287 3.53 15.50 -4.75
CA ALA A 287 4.27 16.46 -5.56
C ALA A 287 4.68 15.81 -6.88
N ASP A 288 4.88 16.63 -7.90
CA ASP A 288 5.43 16.18 -9.18
C ASP A 288 6.83 15.62 -8.99
N ARG A 289 7.13 14.49 -9.60
CA ARG A 289 8.45 13.89 -9.57
C ARG A 289 8.80 13.26 -10.91
N THR A 290 10.03 13.48 -11.35
CA THR A 290 10.58 12.78 -12.52
C THR A 290 11.60 11.75 -12.06
N LEU A 291 11.35 10.49 -12.43
CA LEU A 291 12.24 9.35 -12.20
C LEU A 291 12.78 8.93 -13.58
N GLU A 292 14.04 9.22 -13.85
CA GLU A 292 14.65 9.01 -15.16
C GLU A 292 13.84 9.68 -16.30
N THR A 293 13.06 8.87 -17.04
CA THR A 293 12.22 9.34 -18.16
C THR A 293 10.74 9.45 -17.81
N ILE A 294 10.34 9.05 -16.59
CA ILE A 294 8.95 8.94 -16.17
C ILE A 294 8.62 10.10 -15.23
N THR A 295 7.60 10.88 -15.55
CA THR A 295 7.09 11.93 -14.68
C THR A 295 5.80 11.48 -14.01
N VAL A 296 5.84 11.36 -12.68
CA VAL A 296 4.68 11.12 -11.82
C VAL A 296 4.13 12.47 -11.36
N LYS A 297 2.86 12.72 -11.59
CA LYS A 297 2.19 13.96 -11.18
C LYS A 297 1.63 13.87 -9.78
N ALA A 298 1.57 15.02 -9.09
CA ALA A 298 0.85 15.12 -7.82
C ALA A 298 -0.61 14.66 -7.99
N GLY A 299 -1.13 13.91 -7.02
CA GLY A 299 -2.44 13.27 -7.06
C GLY A 299 -2.48 11.91 -7.76
N THR A 300 -1.34 11.43 -8.30
CA THR A 300 -1.25 10.11 -8.92
C THR A 300 -1.23 9.03 -7.83
N PRO A 301 -2.18 8.07 -7.83
CA PRO A 301 -2.12 6.91 -6.97
C PRO A 301 -0.96 6.01 -7.37
N LEU A 302 -0.15 5.60 -6.40
CA LEU A 302 1.02 4.74 -6.61
C LEU A 302 0.75 3.29 -6.20
N SER A 303 -0.18 3.08 -5.25
CA SER A 303 -0.62 1.77 -4.80
C SER A 303 -1.96 1.91 -4.11
N TRP A 304 -2.86 0.96 -4.31
CA TRP A 304 -4.15 0.93 -3.64
C TRP A 304 -4.62 -0.51 -3.47
N THR A 305 -4.78 -0.93 -2.22
CA THR A 305 -5.08 -2.31 -1.88
C THR A 305 -6.24 -2.41 -0.90
N ALA A 306 -6.88 -3.58 -0.89
CA ALA A 306 -7.87 -3.94 0.11
C ALA A 306 -7.72 -5.43 0.46
N GLN A 307 -7.42 -5.74 1.71
CA GLN A 307 -7.39 -7.09 2.21
C GLN A 307 -8.83 -7.61 2.38
N LEU A 308 -9.15 -8.74 1.75
CA LEU A 308 -10.47 -9.35 1.79
C LEU A 308 -10.53 -10.52 2.76
N GLU A 309 -9.50 -11.36 2.73
CA GLU A 309 -9.44 -12.57 3.52
C GLU A 309 -8.00 -12.94 3.85
N THR A 310 -7.79 -13.48 5.03
CA THR A 310 -6.51 -14.00 5.50
C THR A 310 -6.74 -15.26 6.30
N LYS A 311 -6.08 -16.37 5.93
CA LYS A 311 -6.22 -17.67 6.59
C LYS A 311 -4.90 -18.42 6.60
N LEU A 312 -4.70 -19.27 7.61
CA LEU A 312 -3.65 -20.28 7.58
C LEU A 312 -4.13 -21.52 6.84
N VAL A 313 -3.29 -22.04 5.96
CA VAL A 313 -3.57 -23.24 5.14
C VAL A 313 -2.37 -24.18 5.19
N ASP A 314 -2.60 -25.47 4.94
CA ASP A 314 -1.56 -26.48 5.06
C ASP A 314 -0.62 -26.53 3.85
N LYS A 315 -1.02 -25.97 2.72
CA LYS A 315 -0.22 -25.94 1.48
C LYS A 315 -0.61 -24.76 0.60
N PRO A 316 0.29 -24.29 -0.27
CA PRO A 316 -0.03 -23.26 -1.24
C PRO A 316 -1.07 -23.78 -2.25
N GLY A 317 -1.91 -22.88 -2.79
CA GLY A 317 -3.02 -23.20 -3.68
C GLY A 317 -4.29 -23.67 -2.96
N HIS A 318 -4.23 -23.97 -1.66
CA HIS A 318 -5.43 -24.25 -0.87
C HIS A 318 -6.17 -22.95 -0.57
N ARG A 319 -7.45 -22.88 -0.93
CA ARG A 319 -8.38 -21.80 -0.64
C ARG A 319 -9.28 -22.22 0.52
N PRO A 320 -9.46 -21.37 1.56
CA PRO A 320 -10.32 -21.66 2.70
C PRO A 320 -11.79 -21.78 2.31
#